data_113cfada07fbb4e710106edf8275448f
#
_entry.id   113cfada07fbb4e710106edf8275448f
#
_cell.length_a   1.000
_cell.length_b   1.000
_cell.length_c   1.000
_cell.angle_alpha   90.00
_cell.angle_beta   90.00
_cell.angle_gamma   90.00
#
_symmetry.space_group_name_H-M   'P 1'
#
loop_
_entity.id
_entity.type
_entity.pdbx_description
1 polymer ?
#
loop_
_entity_poly.entity_id
_entity_poly.type
_entity_poly.pdbx_seq_one_letter_code
_entity_poly.pdbx_strand_id
1 'polypeptide(L)'
;ILDSSSGLSYILLVVLVALSAFFSASETALNSINKIRLKNMADNGDQRAAKTLQVAEKYESMISTILIGNNIVNIGSASIATTLFTIWLGADKGAAISTVVMTIVVLIFGEITPKSVAKDTPERFALFSAPFIRLWILILTPLNFLFSQWKKLVSRFFKTDDDAKMSHEELLLFMEDVEQDGGIDENEGELLRNALEFRDLTAAEILTHRIDLEAVDIDKSHEEISRAFTQSRFSRLLVYRDTIDQVVGVLHQKDFYINGKMTDQPIAEIMTKPLFVYQYTKIRDILKMLQHQKSHIAVVVDD
;
A
#
# COMPACT_ATOMS: atom_id res chain seq x y z
N ILE A 1 -48.45 -38.76 8.42
CA ILE A 1 -47.80 -39.53 7.36
C ILE A 1 -46.95 -38.50 6.61
N LEU A 2 -45.68 -38.45 6.94
CA LEU A 2 -44.71 -37.66 6.18
C LEU A 2 -44.52 -38.39 4.83
N ASP A 3 -45.08 -37.82 3.79
CA ASP A 3 -44.90 -38.30 2.44
C ASP A 3 -43.40 -38.26 2.10
N SER A 4 -42.85 -39.24 1.41
CA SER A 4 -41.42 -39.31 1.08
C SER A 4 -40.91 -38.03 0.35
N SER A 5 -41.80 -37.33 -0.33
CA SER A 5 -41.55 -36.02 -0.96
C SER A 5 -41.31 -34.89 0.04
N SER A 6 -42.00 -34.92 1.22
CA SER A 6 -41.80 -33.92 2.26
C SER A 6 -40.43 -34.07 2.95
N GLY A 7 -40.00 -35.32 3.20
CA GLY A 7 -38.69 -35.60 3.81
C GLY A 7 -37.50 -35.07 2.97
N LEU A 8 -37.59 -35.25 1.65
CA LEU A 8 -36.57 -34.73 0.73
C LEU A 8 -36.49 -33.17 0.76
N SER A 9 -37.65 -32.50 0.85
CA SER A 9 -37.73 -31.05 0.89
C SER A 9 -37.06 -30.46 2.15
N TYR A 10 -37.19 -31.12 3.33
CA TYR A 10 -36.48 -30.68 4.55
C TYR A 10 -34.98 -30.85 4.44
N ILE A 11 -34.52 -32.00 3.92
CA ILE A 11 -33.09 -32.25 3.71
C ILE A 11 -32.53 -31.22 2.75
N LEU A 12 -33.22 -30.95 1.63
CA LEU A 12 -32.81 -29.98 0.64
C LEU A 12 -32.73 -28.56 1.23
N LEU A 13 -33.71 -28.18 2.07
CA LEU A 13 -33.71 -26.89 2.76
C LEU A 13 -32.47 -26.73 3.67
N VAL A 14 -32.15 -27.75 4.46
CA VAL A 14 -30.96 -27.73 5.33
C VAL A 14 -29.68 -27.62 4.50
N VAL A 15 -29.59 -28.37 3.40
CA VAL A 15 -28.42 -28.31 2.48
C VAL A 15 -28.28 -26.92 1.86
N LEU A 16 -29.39 -26.31 1.45
CA LEU A 16 -29.33 -24.95 0.88
C LEU A 16 -28.89 -23.89 1.91
N VAL A 17 -29.40 -23.97 3.16
CA VAL A 17 -28.95 -23.06 4.24
C VAL A 17 -27.46 -23.28 4.54
N ALA A 18 -27.00 -24.54 4.55
CA ALA A 18 -25.57 -24.84 4.73
C ALA A 18 -24.69 -24.32 3.56
N LEU A 19 -25.18 -24.38 2.31
CA LEU A 19 -24.52 -23.79 1.15
C LEU A 19 -24.51 -22.26 1.21
N SER A 20 -25.60 -21.63 1.70
CA SER A 20 -25.60 -20.18 1.96
C SER A 20 -24.52 -19.81 2.98
N ALA A 21 -24.42 -20.52 4.08
CA ALA A 21 -23.37 -20.37 5.08
C ALA A 21 -21.96 -20.51 4.46
N PHE A 22 -21.78 -21.52 3.61
CA PHE A 22 -20.51 -21.76 2.91
C PHE A 22 -20.13 -20.58 1.99
N PHE A 23 -21.07 -20.07 1.17
CA PHE A 23 -20.79 -18.93 0.30
C PHE A 23 -20.50 -17.65 1.09
N SER A 24 -21.28 -17.36 2.12
CA SER A 24 -21.10 -16.19 2.99
C SER A 24 -19.76 -16.22 3.75
N ALA A 25 -19.37 -17.37 4.29
CA ALA A 25 -18.09 -17.56 4.93
C ALA A 25 -16.92 -17.46 3.93
N SER A 26 -17.09 -18.01 2.71
CA SER A 26 -16.08 -17.93 1.64
C SER A 26 -15.83 -16.51 1.19
N GLU A 27 -16.89 -15.70 1.06
CA GLU A 27 -16.81 -14.27 0.75
C GLU A 27 -15.93 -13.56 1.77
N THR A 28 -16.27 -13.72 3.05
CA THR A 28 -15.54 -13.04 4.15
C THR A 28 -14.11 -13.50 4.25
N ALA A 29 -13.84 -14.80 4.17
CA ALA A 29 -12.50 -15.35 4.26
C ALA A 29 -11.60 -14.87 3.10
N LEU A 30 -12.08 -14.94 1.85
CA LEU A 30 -11.29 -14.55 0.67
C LEU A 30 -11.09 -13.03 0.56
N ASN A 31 -11.97 -12.23 1.16
CA ASN A 31 -11.78 -10.77 1.24
C ASN A 31 -10.83 -10.35 2.37
N SER A 32 -10.78 -11.12 3.47
CA SER A 32 -9.99 -10.78 4.64
C SER A 32 -8.58 -11.39 4.63
N ILE A 33 -8.26 -12.24 3.65
CA ILE A 33 -6.98 -12.95 3.61
C ILE A 33 -5.82 -12.02 3.27
N ASN A 34 -4.70 -12.16 3.99
CA ASN A 34 -3.46 -11.47 3.67
C ASN A 34 -2.81 -12.10 2.42
N LYS A 35 -2.90 -11.39 1.28
CA LYS A 35 -2.37 -11.85 -0.01
C LYS A 35 -0.86 -12.02 -0.02
N ILE A 36 -0.11 -11.20 0.75
CA ILE A 36 1.35 -11.29 0.83
C ILE A 36 1.74 -12.58 1.54
N ARG A 37 1.08 -12.89 2.66
CA ARG A 37 1.31 -14.14 3.39
C ARG A 37 0.94 -15.36 2.56
N LEU A 38 -0.18 -15.30 1.84
CA LEU A 38 -0.61 -16.36 0.94
C LEU A 38 0.39 -16.59 -0.19
N LYS A 39 0.96 -15.53 -0.74
CA LYS A 39 2.02 -15.58 -1.75
C LYS A 39 3.28 -16.24 -1.20
N ASN A 40 3.73 -15.84 0.00
CA ASN A 40 4.89 -16.45 0.65
C ASN A 40 4.69 -17.96 0.89
N MET A 41 3.48 -18.40 1.29
CA MET A 41 3.15 -19.82 1.42
C MET A 41 3.21 -20.55 0.07
N ALA A 42 2.71 -19.93 -0.99
CA ALA A 42 2.75 -20.49 -2.34
C ALA A 42 4.20 -20.61 -2.87
N ASP A 43 5.03 -19.61 -2.66
CA ASP A 43 6.45 -19.58 -3.06
C ASP A 43 7.26 -20.62 -2.28
N ASN A 44 6.85 -20.95 -1.05
CA ASN A 44 7.41 -22.05 -0.24
C ASN A 44 6.89 -23.45 -0.62
N GLY A 45 6.09 -23.57 -1.70
CA GLY A 45 5.66 -24.84 -2.28
C GLY A 45 4.28 -25.34 -1.84
N ASP A 46 3.50 -24.54 -1.08
CA ASP A 46 2.11 -24.90 -0.75
C ASP A 46 1.18 -24.73 -1.97
N GLN A 47 0.83 -25.87 -2.58
CA GLN A 47 -0.06 -25.87 -3.75
C GLN A 47 -1.49 -25.41 -3.44
N ARG A 48 -1.95 -25.52 -2.18
CA ARG A 48 -3.27 -25.02 -1.79
C ARG A 48 -3.26 -23.50 -1.75
N ALA A 49 -2.20 -22.92 -1.16
CA ALA A 49 -2.00 -21.48 -1.14
C ALA A 49 -1.90 -20.91 -2.57
N ALA A 50 -1.16 -21.56 -3.47
CA ALA A 50 -1.06 -21.14 -4.87
C ALA A 50 -2.42 -21.13 -5.59
N LYS A 51 -3.27 -22.15 -5.38
CA LYS A 51 -4.61 -22.21 -5.96
C LYS A 51 -5.54 -21.16 -5.36
N THR A 52 -5.44 -20.89 -4.06
CA THR A 52 -6.23 -19.89 -3.37
C THR A 52 -5.84 -18.49 -3.83
N LEU A 53 -4.54 -18.23 -4.02
CA LEU A 53 -4.04 -16.97 -4.57
C LEU A 53 -4.61 -16.71 -5.97
N GLN A 54 -4.61 -17.72 -6.85
CA GLN A 54 -5.22 -17.60 -8.19
C GLN A 54 -6.71 -17.25 -8.16
N VAL A 55 -7.46 -17.74 -7.16
CA VAL A 55 -8.86 -17.37 -6.97
C VAL A 55 -8.99 -15.95 -6.45
N ALA A 56 -8.17 -15.56 -5.47
CA ALA A 56 -8.18 -14.22 -4.88
C ALA A 56 -7.69 -13.11 -5.85
N GLU A 57 -6.82 -13.44 -6.80
CA GLU A 57 -6.39 -12.54 -7.87
C GLU A 57 -7.50 -12.27 -8.90
N LYS A 58 -8.39 -13.25 -9.13
CA LYS A 58 -9.57 -13.08 -10.00
C LYS A 58 -10.76 -12.49 -9.21
N TYR A 59 -10.51 -11.42 -8.49
CA TYR A 59 -11.43 -10.83 -7.52
C TYR A 59 -12.85 -10.63 -8.07
N GLU A 60 -13.00 -10.01 -9.24
CA GLU A 60 -14.33 -9.75 -9.85
C GLU A 60 -15.11 -11.03 -10.13
N SER A 61 -14.44 -12.04 -10.71
CA SER A 61 -15.08 -13.33 -11.00
C SER A 61 -15.40 -14.10 -9.72
N MET A 62 -14.54 -14.01 -8.72
CA MET A 62 -14.73 -14.63 -7.40
C MET A 62 -15.96 -14.05 -6.70
N ILE A 63 -16.02 -12.74 -6.54
CA ILE A 63 -17.13 -12.03 -5.88
C ILE A 63 -18.45 -12.27 -6.63
N SER A 64 -18.47 -12.10 -7.96
CA SER A 64 -19.68 -12.33 -8.75
C SER A 64 -20.19 -13.76 -8.59
N THR A 65 -19.27 -14.75 -8.62
CA THR A 65 -19.63 -16.16 -8.45
C THR A 65 -20.24 -16.45 -7.08
N ILE A 66 -19.63 -15.92 -6.02
CA ILE A 66 -20.12 -16.11 -4.65
C ILE A 66 -21.49 -15.46 -4.47
N LEU A 67 -21.66 -14.22 -4.95
CA LEU A 67 -22.95 -13.50 -4.88
C LEU A 67 -24.04 -14.23 -5.65
N ILE A 68 -23.76 -14.71 -6.85
CA ILE A 68 -24.73 -15.48 -7.65
C ILE A 68 -25.08 -16.78 -6.92
N GLY A 69 -24.08 -17.52 -6.46
CA GLY A 69 -24.28 -18.78 -5.74
C GLY A 69 -25.13 -18.58 -4.48
N ASN A 70 -24.78 -17.58 -3.67
CA ASN A 70 -25.52 -17.25 -2.45
C ASN A 70 -26.98 -16.86 -2.74
N ASN A 71 -27.22 -16.04 -3.76
CA ASN A 71 -28.58 -15.66 -4.16
C ASN A 71 -29.40 -16.86 -4.64
N ILE A 72 -28.82 -17.75 -5.47
CA ILE A 72 -29.50 -18.95 -5.95
C ILE A 72 -29.94 -19.82 -4.77
N VAL A 73 -29.05 -20.08 -3.81
CA VAL A 73 -29.36 -20.92 -2.65
C VAL A 73 -30.36 -20.25 -1.70
N ASN A 74 -30.30 -18.95 -1.50
CA ASN A 74 -31.21 -18.19 -0.65
C ASN A 74 -32.62 -18.14 -1.25
N ILE A 75 -32.76 -17.86 -2.54
CA ILE A 75 -34.04 -17.87 -3.24
C ILE A 75 -34.61 -19.27 -3.27
N GLY A 76 -33.77 -20.30 -3.52
CA GLY A 76 -34.17 -21.70 -3.48
C GLY A 76 -34.70 -22.13 -2.10
N SER A 77 -33.96 -21.74 -1.03
CA SER A 77 -34.37 -22.00 0.36
C SER A 77 -35.73 -21.37 0.69
N ALA A 78 -35.90 -20.09 0.32
CA ALA A 78 -37.15 -19.37 0.56
C ALA A 78 -38.32 -20.01 -0.19
N SER A 79 -38.13 -20.44 -1.45
CA SER A 79 -39.14 -21.07 -2.25
C SER A 79 -39.61 -22.43 -1.67
N ILE A 80 -38.66 -23.26 -1.27
CA ILE A 80 -38.96 -24.57 -0.65
C ILE A 80 -39.65 -24.35 0.71
N ALA A 81 -39.12 -23.45 1.53
CA ALA A 81 -39.74 -23.14 2.83
C ALA A 81 -41.17 -22.64 2.66
N THR A 82 -41.43 -21.72 1.69
CA THR A 82 -42.78 -21.23 1.43
C THR A 82 -43.71 -22.35 1.08
N THR A 83 -43.31 -23.32 0.26
CA THR A 83 -44.10 -24.48 -0.08
C THR A 83 -44.41 -25.32 1.17
N LEU A 84 -43.43 -25.60 2.01
CA LEU A 84 -43.59 -26.36 3.24
C LEU A 84 -44.52 -25.67 4.24
N PHE A 85 -44.34 -24.38 4.47
CA PHE A 85 -45.19 -23.60 5.38
C PHE A 85 -46.63 -23.45 4.87
N THR A 86 -46.82 -23.35 3.56
CA THR A 86 -48.14 -23.31 2.94
C THR A 86 -48.87 -24.63 3.15
N ILE A 87 -48.19 -25.76 3.06
CA ILE A 87 -48.79 -27.09 3.36
C ILE A 87 -49.19 -27.19 4.84
N TRP A 88 -48.41 -26.61 5.77
CA TRP A 88 -48.68 -26.73 7.21
C TRP A 88 -49.72 -25.74 7.74
N LEU A 89 -49.66 -24.48 7.27
CA LEU A 89 -50.39 -23.35 7.86
C LEU A 89 -51.52 -22.83 6.94
N GLY A 90 -51.64 -23.41 5.74
CA GLY A 90 -52.56 -22.95 4.72
C GLY A 90 -51.99 -21.81 3.86
N ALA A 91 -52.65 -21.57 2.72
CA ALA A 91 -52.17 -20.59 1.72
C ALA A 91 -52.13 -19.15 2.24
N ASP A 92 -53.07 -18.76 3.10
CA ASP A 92 -53.22 -17.37 3.57
C ASP A 92 -52.10 -16.94 4.53
N LYS A 93 -51.58 -17.83 5.36
CA LYS A 93 -50.60 -17.50 6.42
C LYS A 93 -49.24 -18.11 6.15
N GLY A 94 -49.13 -19.20 5.40
CA GLY A 94 -47.93 -19.97 5.18
C GLY A 94 -46.81 -19.13 4.55
N ALA A 95 -47.10 -18.38 3.48
CA ALA A 95 -46.13 -17.57 2.80
C ALA A 95 -45.55 -16.43 3.68
N ALA A 96 -46.43 -15.74 4.42
CA ALA A 96 -45.98 -14.63 5.30
C ALA A 96 -45.12 -15.14 6.44
N ILE A 97 -45.52 -16.23 7.12
CA ILE A 97 -44.77 -16.82 8.23
C ILE A 97 -43.46 -17.42 7.73
N SER A 98 -43.46 -18.09 6.56
CA SER A 98 -42.23 -18.58 5.92
C SER A 98 -41.22 -17.49 5.67
N THR A 99 -41.64 -16.34 5.14
CA THR A 99 -40.76 -15.21 4.88
C THR A 99 -40.07 -14.72 6.16
N VAL A 100 -40.81 -14.52 7.24
CA VAL A 100 -40.25 -14.08 8.52
C VAL A 100 -39.28 -15.12 9.10
N VAL A 101 -39.69 -16.38 9.15
CA VAL A 101 -38.86 -17.46 9.70
C VAL A 101 -37.60 -17.64 8.88
N MET A 102 -37.72 -17.73 7.55
CA MET A 102 -36.56 -17.94 6.69
C MET A 102 -35.61 -16.72 6.67
N THR A 103 -36.13 -15.53 6.77
CA THR A 103 -35.26 -14.33 6.94
C THR A 103 -34.38 -14.46 8.19
N ILE A 104 -34.97 -14.85 9.33
CA ILE A 104 -34.23 -15.02 10.58
C ILE A 104 -33.23 -16.19 10.46
N VAL A 105 -33.67 -17.34 9.93
CA VAL A 105 -32.82 -18.53 9.77
C VAL A 105 -31.64 -18.25 8.84
N VAL A 106 -31.88 -17.69 7.66
CA VAL A 106 -30.82 -17.39 6.70
C VAL A 106 -29.87 -16.29 7.25
N LEU A 107 -30.41 -15.24 7.89
CA LEU A 107 -29.60 -14.18 8.46
C LEU A 107 -28.66 -14.72 9.55
N ILE A 108 -29.16 -15.53 10.49
CA ILE A 108 -28.35 -16.04 11.60
C ILE A 108 -27.42 -17.16 11.12
N PHE A 109 -27.94 -18.19 10.47
CA PHE A 109 -27.19 -19.41 10.14
C PHE A 109 -26.52 -19.36 8.76
N GLY A 110 -27.09 -18.61 7.81
CA GLY A 110 -26.58 -18.47 6.46
C GLY A 110 -25.60 -17.30 6.26
N GLU A 111 -25.70 -16.24 7.10
CA GLU A 111 -24.89 -15.04 6.87
C GLU A 111 -24.07 -14.59 8.10
N ILE A 112 -24.70 -14.18 9.20
CA ILE A 112 -23.99 -13.51 10.32
C ILE A 112 -22.99 -14.46 10.97
N THR A 113 -23.44 -15.62 11.44
CA THR A 113 -22.58 -16.58 12.15
C THR A 113 -21.44 -17.10 11.27
N PRO A 114 -21.69 -17.54 10.02
CA PRO A 114 -20.61 -18.01 9.14
C PRO A 114 -19.59 -16.91 8.80
N LYS A 115 -20.02 -15.68 8.56
CA LYS A 115 -19.13 -14.54 8.32
C LYS A 115 -18.27 -14.23 9.53
N SER A 116 -18.84 -14.26 10.73
CA SER A 116 -18.09 -14.03 11.98
C SER A 116 -17.00 -15.09 12.16
N VAL A 117 -17.33 -16.37 12.04
CA VAL A 117 -16.36 -17.47 12.17
C VAL A 117 -15.26 -17.40 11.10
N ALA A 118 -15.63 -17.06 9.86
CA ALA A 118 -14.67 -16.94 8.77
C ALA A 118 -13.71 -15.75 8.96
N LYS A 119 -14.16 -14.69 9.64
CA LYS A 119 -13.33 -13.53 9.98
C LYS A 119 -12.25 -13.87 11.01
N ASP A 120 -12.53 -14.77 11.95
CA ASP A 120 -11.57 -15.18 12.97
C ASP A 120 -10.43 -16.07 12.43
N THR A 121 -10.72 -16.85 11.37
CA THR A 121 -9.74 -17.76 10.76
C THR A 121 -9.75 -17.71 9.23
N PRO A 122 -9.49 -16.53 8.63
CA PRO A 122 -9.73 -16.32 7.20
C PRO A 122 -8.84 -17.19 6.31
N GLU A 123 -7.57 -17.38 6.68
CA GLU A 123 -6.63 -18.18 5.90
C GLU A 123 -7.04 -19.66 5.78
N ARG A 124 -7.39 -20.27 6.92
CA ARG A 124 -7.79 -21.68 6.95
C ARG A 124 -9.05 -21.91 6.12
N PHE A 125 -10.02 -21.02 6.28
CA PHE A 125 -11.29 -21.15 5.56
C PHE A 125 -11.10 -20.86 4.06
N ALA A 126 -10.32 -19.87 3.67
CA ALA A 126 -10.02 -19.57 2.27
C ALA A 126 -9.30 -20.73 1.57
N LEU A 127 -8.29 -21.34 2.23
CA LEU A 127 -7.60 -22.54 1.70
C LEU A 127 -8.53 -23.74 1.52
N PHE A 128 -9.53 -23.88 2.38
CA PHE A 128 -10.56 -24.92 2.27
C PHE A 128 -11.56 -24.63 1.16
N SER A 129 -12.07 -23.41 1.07
CA SER A 129 -13.17 -23.03 0.17
C SER A 129 -12.71 -22.78 -1.28
N ALA A 130 -11.47 -22.33 -1.49
CA ALA A 130 -10.96 -21.92 -2.80
C ALA A 130 -11.15 -22.98 -3.92
N PRO A 131 -10.89 -24.29 -3.73
CA PRO A 131 -11.10 -25.28 -4.78
C PRO A 131 -12.57 -25.39 -5.19
N PHE A 132 -13.51 -25.25 -4.24
CA PHE A 132 -14.94 -25.26 -4.53
C PHE A 132 -15.38 -23.98 -5.25
N ILE A 133 -14.91 -22.82 -4.79
CA ILE A 133 -15.19 -21.55 -5.47
C ILE A 133 -14.61 -21.54 -6.89
N ARG A 134 -13.41 -22.10 -7.10
CA ARG A 134 -12.84 -22.26 -8.45
C ARG A 134 -13.74 -23.09 -9.36
N LEU A 135 -14.33 -24.19 -8.86
CA LEU A 135 -15.28 -25.00 -9.61
C LEU A 135 -16.53 -24.19 -9.98
N TRP A 136 -17.07 -23.43 -9.03
CA TRP A 136 -18.22 -22.56 -9.26
C TRP A 136 -17.91 -21.42 -10.25
N ILE A 137 -16.71 -20.83 -10.21
CA ILE A 137 -16.27 -19.86 -11.21
C ILE A 137 -16.32 -20.48 -12.60
N LEU A 138 -15.87 -21.71 -12.77
CA LEU A 138 -15.88 -22.40 -14.06
C LEU A 138 -17.33 -22.65 -14.54
N ILE A 139 -18.21 -23.11 -13.66
CA ILE A 139 -19.62 -23.38 -14.00
C ILE A 139 -20.35 -22.07 -14.36
N LEU A 140 -20.10 -21.00 -13.60
CA LEU A 140 -20.75 -19.70 -13.78
C LEU A 140 -20.02 -18.76 -14.74
N THR A 141 -18.99 -19.24 -15.45
CA THR A 141 -18.24 -18.45 -16.45
C THR A 141 -19.15 -17.75 -17.46
N PRO A 142 -20.18 -18.41 -18.09
CA PRO A 142 -21.04 -17.74 -19.06
C PRO A 142 -21.83 -16.57 -18.42
N LEU A 143 -22.25 -16.75 -17.17
CA LEU A 143 -23.01 -15.74 -16.45
C LEU A 143 -22.07 -14.56 -16.00
N ASN A 144 -20.88 -14.89 -15.52
CA ASN A 144 -19.84 -13.89 -15.19
C ASN A 144 -19.47 -13.06 -16.41
N PHE A 145 -19.41 -13.66 -17.62
CA PHE A 145 -19.18 -12.92 -18.87
C PHE A 145 -20.30 -11.92 -19.13
N LEU A 146 -21.55 -12.31 -18.95
CA LEU A 146 -22.69 -11.40 -19.12
C LEU A 146 -22.62 -10.21 -18.16
N PHE A 147 -22.32 -10.46 -16.87
CA PHE A 147 -22.11 -9.40 -15.88
C PHE A 147 -20.96 -8.48 -16.20
N SER A 148 -19.85 -9.01 -16.70
CA SER A 148 -18.69 -8.19 -17.11
C SER A 148 -19.02 -7.26 -18.28
N GLN A 149 -19.83 -7.70 -19.24
CA GLN A 149 -20.31 -6.83 -20.33
C GLN A 149 -21.26 -5.76 -19.80
N TRP A 150 -22.15 -6.11 -18.90
CA TRP A 150 -23.04 -5.17 -18.24
C TRP A 150 -22.26 -4.10 -17.47
N LYS A 151 -21.25 -4.50 -16.69
CA LYS A 151 -20.38 -3.59 -15.96
C LYS A 151 -19.69 -2.60 -16.91
N LYS A 152 -19.14 -3.08 -18.04
CA LYS A 152 -18.52 -2.24 -19.07
C LYS A 152 -19.51 -1.23 -19.67
N LEU A 153 -20.77 -1.61 -19.84
CA LEU A 153 -21.80 -0.72 -20.32
C LEU A 153 -22.09 0.38 -19.29
N VAL A 154 -22.27 0.00 -18.02
CA VAL A 154 -22.53 0.93 -16.91
C VAL A 154 -21.34 1.86 -16.66
N SER A 155 -20.11 1.36 -16.70
CA SER A 155 -18.89 2.17 -16.48
C SER A 155 -18.67 3.24 -17.54
N ARG A 156 -19.30 3.13 -18.73
CA ARG A 156 -19.28 4.21 -19.73
C ARG A 156 -20.08 5.44 -19.30
N PHE A 157 -21.06 5.27 -18.42
CA PHE A 157 -21.85 6.37 -17.87
C PHE A 157 -21.21 7.01 -16.64
N PHE A 158 -20.35 6.25 -15.93
CA PHE A 158 -19.59 6.73 -14.79
C PHE A 158 -18.12 6.79 -15.20
N LYS A 159 -17.64 8.00 -15.59
CA LYS A 159 -16.20 8.23 -15.75
C LYS A 159 -15.54 8.02 -14.40
N THR A 160 -14.96 6.86 -14.16
CA THR A 160 -14.02 6.66 -13.09
C THR A 160 -12.65 7.00 -13.66
N ASP A 161 -12.02 8.04 -13.14
CA ASP A 161 -10.59 8.28 -13.35
C ASP A 161 -9.85 7.11 -12.65
N ASP A 162 -9.66 6.04 -13.39
CA ASP A 162 -9.03 4.78 -12.92
C ASP A 162 -7.49 4.89 -12.89
N ASP A 163 -6.95 6.09 -13.09
CA ASP A 163 -5.53 6.42 -12.96
C ASP A 163 -5.22 7.12 -11.62
N ALA A 164 -5.93 6.78 -10.56
CA ALA A 164 -5.57 7.25 -9.23
C ALA A 164 -4.22 6.61 -8.83
N LYS A 165 -3.14 7.24 -9.29
CA LYS A 165 -1.81 7.01 -8.70
C LYS A 165 -1.97 7.27 -7.20
N MET A 166 -1.58 6.29 -6.40
CA MET A 166 -1.57 6.42 -4.95
C MET A 166 -0.97 7.78 -4.57
N SER A 167 -1.72 8.58 -3.85
CA SER A 167 -1.24 9.90 -3.41
C SER A 167 -0.10 9.71 -2.40
N HIS A 168 0.66 10.77 -2.16
CA HIS A 168 1.72 10.74 -1.15
C HIS A 168 1.15 10.41 0.24
N GLU A 169 -0.01 10.96 0.58
CA GLU A 169 -0.71 10.71 1.83
C GLU A 169 -1.20 9.25 1.96
N GLU A 170 -1.76 8.70 0.88
CA GLU A 170 -2.18 7.28 0.86
C GLU A 170 -0.99 6.33 1.02
N LEU A 171 0.17 6.69 0.45
CA LEU A 171 1.40 5.90 0.61
C LEU A 171 1.90 5.93 2.06
N LEU A 172 1.87 7.08 2.72
CA LEU A 172 2.24 7.21 4.14
C LEU A 172 1.31 6.38 5.04
N LEU A 173 -0.01 6.48 4.82
CA LEU A 173 -0.99 5.66 5.57
C LEU A 173 -0.77 4.16 5.35
N PHE A 174 -0.49 3.76 4.12
CA PHE A 174 -0.18 2.35 3.82
C PHE A 174 1.08 1.87 4.56
N MET A 175 2.09 2.73 4.69
CA MET A 175 3.31 2.41 5.45
C MET A 175 3.05 2.28 6.95
N GLU A 176 2.20 3.15 7.51
CA GLU A 176 1.77 3.04 8.91
C GLU A 176 1.03 1.73 9.18
N ASP A 177 0.15 1.30 8.29
CA ASP A 177 -0.55 0.02 8.39
C ASP A 177 0.44 -1.16 8.36
N VAL A 178 1.44 -1.13 7.46
CA VAL A 178 2.47 -2.19 7.36
C VAL A 178 3.35 -2.24 8.61
N GLU A 179 3.68 -1.09 9.21
CA GLU A 179 4.43 -0.98 10.45
C GLU A 179 3.63 -1.55 11.64
N GLN A 180 2.32 -1.21 11.75
CA GLN A 180 1.43 -1.75 12.79
C GLN A 180 1.24 -3.27 12.66
N ASP A 181 1.19 -3.80 11.45
CA ASP A 181 1.10 -5.24 11.18
C ASP A 181 2.43 -5.99 11.41
N GLY A 182 3.51 -5.28 11.78
CA GLY A 182 4.83 -5.86 12.02
C GLY A 182 5.56 -6.30 10.74
N GLY A 183 5.17 -5.76 9.59
CA GLY A 183 5.83 -6.04 8.30
C GLY A 183 7.15 -5.31 8.13
N ILE A 184 7.33 -4.17 8.81
CA ILE A 184 8.56 -3.38 8.90
C ILE A 184 8.74 -2.94 10.35
N ASP A 185 10.00 -2.70 10.76
CA ASP A 185 10.27 -2.14 12.08
C ASP A 185 10.16 -0.60 12.08
N GLU A 186 10.13 0.01 13.27
CA GLU A 186 9.99 1.47 13.46
C GLU A 186 11.11 2.25 12.76
N ASN A 187 12.36 1.74 12.79
CA ASN A 187 13.50 2.40 12.14
C ASN A 187 13.37 2.32 10.60
N GLU A 188 12.93 1.19 10.07
CA GLU A 188 12.68 1.02 8.64
C GLU A 188 11.54 1.93 8.18
N GLY A 189 10.48 2.07 8.98
CA GLY A 189 9.36 2.99 8.74
C GLY A 189 9.84 4.45 8.70
N GLU A 190 10.70 4.86 9.66
CA GLU A 190 11.29 6.20 9.69
C GLU A 190 12.15 6.48 8.46
N LEU A 191 13.02 5.52 8.06
CA LEU A 191 13.85 5.67 6.86
C LEU A 191 13.03 5.87 5.60
N LEU A 192 11.94 5.13 5.47
CA LEU A 192 11.05 5.24 4.31
C LEU A 192 10.31 6.58 4.31
N ARG A 193 9.80 7.06 5.44
CA ARG A 193 9.19 8.39 5.57
C ARG A 193 10.18 9.49 5.18
N ASN A 194 11.38 9.46 5.75
CA ASN A 194 12.44 10.42 5.44
C ASN A 194 12.81 10.41 3.95
N ALA A 195 12.84 9.23 3.30
CA ALA A 195 13.12 9.10 1.88
C ALA A 195 12.00 9.69 1.00
N LEU A 196 10.74 9.62 1.44
CA LEU A 196 9.62 10.23 0.75
C LEU A 196 9.64 11.75 0.89
N GLU A 197 9.87 12.27 2.09
CA GLU A 197 9.98 13.70 2.37
C GLU A 197 11.15 14.32 1.60
N PHE A 198 12.30 13.64 1.58
CA PHE A 198 13.49 14.07 0.84
C PHE A 198 13.20 14.42 -0.63
N ARG A 199 12.23 13.75 -1.23
CA ARG A 199 11.87 13.98 -2.64
C ARG A 199 11.30 15.38 -2.87
N ASP A 200 10.58 15.91 -1.88
CA ASP A 200 9.75 17.11 -2.05
C ASP A 200 10.40 18.36 -1.42
N LEU A 201 11.44 18.20 -0.60
CA LEU A 201 12.20 19.31 -0.02
C LEU A 201 13.00 20.10 -1.05
N THR A 202 13.17 21.38 -0.78
CA THR A 202 13.98 22.34 -1.57
C THR A 202 15.25 22.73 -0.83
N ALA A 203 16.20 23.38 -1.54
CA ALA A 203 17.41 23.91 -0.94
C ALA A 203 17.12 24.89 0.20
N ALA A 204 16.11 25.75 0.03
CA ALA A 204 15.71 26.76 1.03
C ALA A 204 15.31 26.15 2.38
N GLU A 205 14.79 24.91 2.39
CA GLU A 205 14.31 24.24 3.60
C GLU A 205 15.43 23.56 4.41
N ILE A 206 16.64 23.37 3.82
CA ILE A 206 17.74 22.66 4.47
C ILE A 206 19.06 23.44 4.50
N LEU A 207 19.12 24.64 3.90
CA LEU A 207 20.36 25.41 3.81
C LEU A 207 20.80 25.90 5.21
N THR A 208 22.13 26.07 5.36
CA THR A 208 22.73 26.84 6.44
C THR A 208 22.68 28.32 6.07
N HIS A 209 22.08 29.14 6.93
CA HIS A 209 21.94 30.55 6.69
C HIS A 209 23.29 31.30 6.70
N ARG A 210 23.35 32.37 5.94
CA ARG A 210 24.57 33.18 5.75
C ARG A 210 25.26 33.58 7.05
N ILE A 211 24.52 33.88 8.11
CA ILE A 211 25.06 34.30 9.40
C ILE A 211 25.79 33.18 10.15
N ASP A 212 25.49 31.91 9.80
CA ASP A 212 26.07 30.74 10.43
C ASP A 212 27.14 30.06 9.55
N LEU A 213 27.50 30.69 8.41
CA LEU A 213 28.51 30.16 7.50
C LEU A 213 29.94 30.45 8.04
N GLU A 214 30.77 29.41 8.04
CA GLU A 214 32.20 29.53 8.27
C GLU A 214 32.92 29.74 6.93
N ALA A 215 33.41 30.95 6.72
CA ALA A 215 34.06 31.35 5.48
C ALA A 215 35.29 32.20 5.75
N VAL A 216 36.21 32.24 4.79
CA VAL A 216 37.44 33.00 4.85
C VAL A 216 37.55 33.91 3.62
N ASP A 217 38.11 35.09 3.82
CA ASP A 217 38.47 36.00 2.73
C ASP A 217 39.66 35.42 1.95
N ILE A 218 39.63 35.52 0.62
CA ILE A 218 40.69 35.02 -0.27
C ILE A 218 42.05 35.68 -0.02
N ASP A 219 42.02 36.93 0.46
CA ASP A 219 43.24 37.74 0.72
C ASP A 219 43.80 37.57 2.16
N LYS A 220 43.17 36.68 2.98
CA LYS A 220 43.69 36.36 4.30
C LYS A 220 45.00 35.61 4.26
N SER A 221 45.83 35.84 5.29
CA SER A 221 47.09 35.10 5.44
C SER A 221 46.84 33.60 5.73
N HIS A 222 47.83 32.78 5.37
CA HIS A 222 47.76 31.33 5.63
C HIS A 222 47.59 31.01 7.12
N GLU A 223 48.18 31.85 8.01
CA GLU A 223 48.07 31.71 9.47
C GLU A 223 46.62 31.98 9.95
N GLU A 224 45.95 32.97 9.34
CA GLU A 224 44.54 33.26 9.68
C GLU A 224 43.62 32.16 9.19
N ILE A 225 43.86 31.64 7.99
CA ILE A 225 43.10 30.52 7.44
C ILE A 225 43.32 29.24 8.27
N SER A 226 44.58 28.98 8.69
CA SER A 226 44.92 27.90 9.60
C SER A 226 44.13 27.97 10.93
N ARG A 227 44.02 29.18 11.49
CA ARG A 227 43.22 29.44 12.70
C ARG A 227 41.74 29.17 12.44
N ALA A 228 41.21 29.60 11.30
CA ALA A 228 39.80 29.31 10.92
C ALA A 228 39.53 27.82 10.84
N PHE A 229 40.37 27.01 10.21
CA PHE A 229 40.26 25.56 10.21
C PHE A 229 40.30 24.94 11.62
N THR A 230 41.18 25.44 12.46
CA THR A 230 41.37 24.93 13.82
C THR A 230 40.17 25.25 14.73
N GLN A 231 39.60 26.44 14.58
CA GLN A 231 38.49 26.92 15.38
C GLN A 231 37.15 26.31 14.96
N SER A 232 36.89 26.29 13.65
CA SER A 232 35.65 25.74 13.10
C SER A 232 35.59 24.22 13.15
N ARG A 233 36.76 23.55 13.10
CA ARG A 233 36.88 22.07 12.96
C ARG A 233 36.28 21.51 11.68
N PHE A 234 35.95 22.36 10.71
CA PHE A 234 35.44 21.91 9.41
C PHE A 234 36.57 21.43 8.50
N SER A 235 36.28 20.43 7.68
CA SER A 235 37.20 19.93 6.65
C SER A 235 37.21 20.82 5.39
N ARG A 236 36.26 21.75 5.28
CA ARG A 236 36.08 22.64 4.13
C ARG A 236 35.61 24.00 4.62
N LEU A 237 36.21 25.07 4.05
CA LEU A 237 35.77 26.44 4.27
C LEU A 237 35.34 27.05 2.95
N LEU A 238 34.32 27.89 2.98
CA LEU A 238 33.97 28.73 1.84
C LEU A 238 34.99 29.84 1.73
N VAL A 239 35.37 30.17 0.50
CA VAL A 239 36.29 31.30 0.22
C VAL A 239 35.48 32.38 -0.49
N TYR A 240 35.48 33.59 0.05
CA TYR A 240 34.78 34.71 -0.54
C TYR A 240 35.78 35.84 -0.91
N ARG A 241 35.31 36.80 -1.71
CA ARG A 241 36.06 38.03 -2.05
C ARG A 241 35.21 39.23 -1.66
N ASP A 242 35.78 40.20 -1.02
CA ASP A 242 35.19 41.46 -0.54
C ASP A 242 34.05 41.24 0.47
N THR A 243 33.02 40.53 0.08
CA THR A 243 31.85 40.22 0.93
C THR A 243 31.51 38.73 0.89
N ILE A 244 30.90 38.20 1.97
CA ILE A 244 30.47 36.79 2.09
C ILE A 244 29.47 36.39 0.99
N ASP A 245 28.84 37.37 0.34
CA ASP A 245 27.92 37.13 -0.77
C ASP A 245 28.65 36.79 -2.09
N GLN A 246 29.96 37.06 -2.16
CA GLN A 246 30.81 36.75 -3.31
C GLN A 246 31.65 35.49 -3.06
N VAL A 247 31.02 34.36 -2.95
CA VAL A 247 31.74 33.09 -2.79
C VAL A 247 32.46 32.72 -4.08
N VAL A 248 33.81 32.63 -4.02
CA VAL A 248 34.68 32.34 -5.17
C VAL A 248 35.21 30.91 -5.18
N GLY A 249 35.22 30.23 -4.05
CA GLY A 249 35.77 28.89 -3.95
C GLY A 249 35.40 28.13 -2.69
N VAL A 250 35.79 26.86 -2.68
CA VAL A 250 35.77 25.97 -1.52
C VAL A 250 37.17 25.47 -1.27
N LEU A 251 37.74 25.78 -0.10
CA LEU A 251 39.05 25.35 0.31
C LEU A 251 38.96 24.09 1.16
N HIS A 252 39.64 23.04 0.73
CA HIS A 252 39.69 21.78 1.49
C HIS A 252 40.90 21.78 2.43
N GLN A 253 40.70 21.40 3.68
CA GLN A 253 41.77 21.29 4.68
C GLN A 253 42.93 20.39 4.20
N LYS A 254 42.66 19.31 3.50
CA LYS A 254 43.66 18.37 2.96
C LYS A 254 44.56 18.99 1.88
N ASP A 255 44.04 19.97 1.12
CA ASP A 255 44.77 20.65 0.07
C ASP A 255 45.53 21.85 0.63
N PHE A 256 45.08 22.41 1.77
CA PHE A 256 45.75 23.44 2.52
C PHE A 256 46.91 22.90 3.38
N TYR A 257 46.77 21.69 3.96
CA TYR A 257 47.82 21.02 4.72
C TYR A 257 48.43 19.87 3.95
N ILE A 258 49.63 20.06 3.40
CA ILE A 258 50.36 19.02 2.69
C ILE A 258 51.46 18.48 3.63
N ASN A 259 51.46 17.18 3.86
CA ASN A 259 52.41 16.52 4.78
C ASN A 259 52.48 17.16 6.19
N GLY A 260 51.32 17.62 6.68
CA GLY A 260 51.18 18.22 8.02
C GLY A 260 51.69 19.66 8.12
N LYS A 261 52.07 20.29 7.00
CA LYS A 261 52.48 21.68 6.94
C LYS A 261 51.51 22.48 6.05
N MET A 262 51.35 23.78 6.37
CA MET A 262 50.61 24.69 5.50
C MET A 262 51.30 24.78 4.14
N THR A 263 50.52 24.84 3.09
CA THR A 263 51.01 25.05 1.74
C THR A 263 51.52 26.50 1.57
N ASP A 264 52.49 26.69 0.70
CA ASP A 264 52.96 28.05 0.29
C ASP A 264 52.23 28.52 -0.97
N GLN A 265 51.34 27.71 -1.55
CA GLN A 265 50.61 28.05 -2.78
C GLN A 265 49.49 29.06 -2.49
N PRO A 266 49.23 29.98 -3.45
CA PRO A 266 48.11 30.91 -3.33
C PRO A 266 46.78 30.17 -3.17
N ILE A 267 45.88 30.66 -2.32
CA ILE A 267 44.58 30.04 -2.05
C ILE A 267 43.75 29.87 -3.33
N ALA A 268 43.86 30.85 -4.25
CA ALA A 268 43.19 30.79 -5.55
C ALA A 268 43.55 29.57 -6.41
N GLU A 269 44.72 28.98 -6.21
CA GLU A 269 45.21 27.83 -6.99
C GLU A 269 44.80 26.50 -6.39
N ILE A 270 44.57 26.45 -5.07
CA ILE A 270 44.24 25.21 -4.33
C ILE A 270 42.74 25.08 -4.00
N MET A 271 41.96 26.14 -4.15
CA MET A 271 40.51 26.08 -3.96
C MET A 271 39.81 25.44 -5.16
N THR A 272 38.70 24.78 -4.91
CA THR A 272 37.81 24.21 -5.94
C THR A 272 36.67 25.17 -6.24
N LYS A 273 36.14 25.13 -7.48
CA LYS A 273 34.97 25.94 -7.86
C LYS A 273 33.74 25.47 -7.09
N PRO A 274 32.95 26.41 -6.51
CA PRO A 274 31.72 26.04 -5.82
C PRO A 274 30.64 25.65 -6.82
N LEU A 275 29.77 24.71 -6.43
CA LEU A 275 28.51 24.43 -7.12
C LEU A 275 27.47 25.43 -6.64
N PHE A 276 26.93 26.26 -7.54
CA PHE A 276 25.80 27.14 -7.24
C PHE A 276 24.47 26.49 -7.59
N VAL A 277 23.49 26.64 -6.71
CA VAL A 277 22.11 26.12 -6.90
C VAL A 277 21.12 27.18 -6.42
N TYR A 278 19.95 27.24 -7.04
CA TYR A 278 18.87 28.13 -6.62
C TYR A 278 18.10 27.58 -5.42
N GLN A 279 17.56 28.47 -4.59
CA GLN A 279 16.84 28.11 -3.36
C GLN A 279 15.65 27.18 -3.57
N TYR A 280 14.96 27.23 -4.72
CA TYR A 280 13.82 26.36 -5.05
C TYR A 280 14.24 25.04 -5.72
N THR A 281 15.54 24.79 -5.89
CA THR A 281 16.00 23.51 -6.46
C THR A 281 15.72 22.38 -5.49
N LYS A 282 15.13 21.30 -6.00
CA LYS A 282 14.82 20.10 -5.17
C LYS A 282 16.12 19.44 -4.70
N ILE A 283 16.16 19.06 -3.41
CA ILE A 283 17.38 18.49 -2.81
C ILE A 283 17.83 17.18 -3.48
N ARG A 284 16.90 16.39 -4.02
CA ARG A 284 17.22 15.19 -4.81
C ARG A 284 18.05 15.52 -6.07
N ASP A 285 17.79 16.67 -6.69
CA ASP A 285 18.49 17.08 -7.90
C ASP A 285 19.84 17.69 -7.54
N ILE A 286 19.92 18.44 -6.41
CA ILE A 286 21.17 18.91 -5.82
C ILE A 286 22.08 17.72 -5.48
N LEU A 287 21.54 16.67 -4.86
CA LEU A 287 22.31 15.47 -4.54
C LEU A 287 22.94 14.84 -5.79
N LYS A 288 22.18 14.74 -6.90
CA LYS A 288 22.72 14.25 -8.18
C LYS A 288 23.82 15.14 -8.73
N MET A 289 23.64 16.47 -8.66
CA MET A 289 24.66 17.43 -9.10
C MET A 289 25.93 17.30 -8.27
N LEU A 290 25.82 17.22 -6.94
CA LEU A 290 26.93 17.02 -6.04
C LEU A 290 27.67 15.69 -6.32
N GLN A 291 26.95 14.60 -6.52
CA GLN A 291 27.52 13.30 -6.87
C GLN A 291 28.26 13.33 -8.21
N HIS A 292 27.66 13.97 -9.23
CA HIS A 292 28.27 14.08 -10.56
C HIS A 292 29.56 14.92 -10.53
N GLN A 293 29.57 16.03 -9.78
CA GLN A 293 30.72 16.89 -9.63
C GLN A 293 31.72 16.41 -8.56
N LYS A 294 31.42 15.31 -7.86
CA LYS A 294 32.19 14.80 -6.72
C LYS A 294 32.43 15.89 -5.65
N SER A 295 31.46 16.79 -5.51
CA SER A 295 31.44 17.84 -4.50
C SER A 295 30.59 17.43 -3.31
N HIS A 296 30.85 18.04 -2.15
CA HIS A 296 30.07 17.79 -0.92
C HIS A 296 29.36 19.05 -0.42
N ILE A 297 29.56 20.17 -1.10
CA ILE A 297 28.99 21.47 -0.74
C ILE A 297 28.43 22.11 -2.00
N ALA A 298 27.24 22.68 -1.89
CA ALA A 298 26.65 23.60 -2.86
C ALA A 298 26.33 24.92 -2.17
N VAL A 299 26.55 26.01 -2.88
CA VAL A 299 26.21 27.36 -2.43
C VAL A 299 24.82 27.70 -2.97
N VAL A 300 23.89 27.99 -2.07
CA VAL A 300 22.53 28.38 -2.45
C VAL A 300 22.52 29.87 -2.71
N VAL A 301 21.98 30.26 -3.85
CA VAL A 301 21.86 31.67 -4.27
C VAL A 301 20.41 32.05 -4.43
N ASP A 302 20.08 33.30 -4.13
CA ASP A 302 18.83 33.94 -4.49
C ASP A 302 18.81 34.34 -5.97
N ASP A 303 17.64 34.57 -6.54
CA ASP A 303 17.46 35.01 -7.93
C ASP A 303 17.99 36.41 -8.19
#